data_4cfa07282f88d9c6e5e525964dfa30d4
#
_entry.id   4cfa07282f88d9c6e5e525964dfa30d4
#
_cell.length_a   1.000
_cell.length_b   1.000
_cell.length_c   1.000
_cell.angle_alpha   90.00
_cell.angle_beta   90.00
_cell.angle_gamma   90.00
#
_symmetry.space_group_name_H-M   'P 1'
#
loop_
_entity.id
_entity.type
_entity.pdbx_description
1 polymer ?
#
loop_
_entity_poly.entity_id
_entity_poly.type
_entity_poly.pdbx_seq_one_letter_code
_entity_poly.pdbx_strand_id
1 'polypeptide(L)'
;MSDTSTDCLSDRAYHYIQKKLLSGEWSAGDVLSELAVAREMGISRTPVREAFRMLEQEGMLEQVPRFGTRVKALDRRDLVELYELREALEPYAVSQAAGKLTEADAQMLDTLCREMKSVSEELRKKGRTVPDAPMMKRLLSADLAFHQLLIRAAGNRRMMKIVADSRLLARIFATPRQEHHVGVVEETYRYHIQILEAVNSGKGELARKLMAEHIRASMKEALDHYDQRRAAAEADAMPLDLPDDMMTEFQRMERNARPRKSQRTRAA
;
A
#
# COMPACT_ATOMS: atom_id res chain seq x y z
N MET A 1 -15.49 -5.64 35.68
CA MET A 1 -14.30 -5.46 34.86
C MET A 1 -14.69 -5.84 33.44
N SER A 2 -15.29 -4.93 32.73
CA SER A 2 -15.81 -5.10 31.38
C SER A 2 -15.05 -4.14 30.48
N ASP A 3 -14.02 -4.67 29.82
CA ASP A 3 -13.32 -3.99 28.76
C ASP A 3 -14.16 -4.14 27.48
N THR A 4 -15.10 -3.23 27.29
CA THR A 4 -15.85 -3.09 26.06
C THR A 4 -15.34 -1.86 25.35
N SER A 5 -14.24 -2.00 24.61
CA SER A 5 -13.96 -1.11 23.48
C SER A 5 -15.07 -1.39 22.45
N THR A 6 -16.14 -0.64 22.54
CA THR A 6 -17.16 -0.58 21.50
C THR A 6 -16.52 0.11 20.31
N ASP A 7 -15.86 -0.67 19.45
CA ASP A 7 -15.50 -0.19 18.12
C ASP A 7 -16.77 0.33 17.49
N CYS A 8 -16.82 1.63 17.24
CA CYS A 8 -17.96 2.26 16.60
C CYS A 8 -18.21 1.55 15.27
N LEU A 9 -19.46 1.35 14.86
CA LEU A 9 -19.80 0.70 13.58
C LEU A 9 -19.16 1.44 12.39
N SER A 10 -18.91 2.74 12.51
CA SER A 10 -18.18 3.53 11.52
C SER A 10 -16.70 3.13 11.45
N ASP A 11 -16.04 2.86 12.58
CA ASP A 11 -14.65 2.39 12.59
C ASP A 11 -14.54 0.99 12.00
N ARG A 12 -15.49 0.11 12.30
CA ARG A 12 -15.54 -1.22 11.66
C ARG A 12 -15.74 -1.13 10.15
N ALA A 13 -16.59 -0.23 9.68
CA ALA A 13 -16.82 0.01 8.26
C ALA A 13 -15.56 0.62 7.60
N TYR A 14 -14.93 1.57 8.26
CA TYR A 14 -13.66 2.16 7.81
C TYR A 14 -12.58 1.08 7.60
N HIS A 15 -12.32 0.27 8.61
CA HIS A 15 -11.30 -0.79 8.51
C HIS A 15 -11.66 -1.88 7.50
N TYR A 16 -12.95 -2.18 7.34
CA TYR A 16 -13.42 -3.11 6.32
C TYR A 16 -13.10 -2.60 4.91
N ILE A 17 -13.43 -1.33 4.61
CA ILE A 17 -13.16 -0.70 3.32
C ILE A 17 -11.66 -0.60 3.07
N GLN A 18 -10.91 -0.12 4.06
CA GLN A 18 -9.45 -0.03 4.00
C GLN A 18 -8.80 -1.38 3.70
N LYS A 19 -9.29 -2.46 4.33
CA LYS A 19 -8.82 -3.83 4.05
C LYS A 19 -9.05 -4.23 2.61
N LYS A 20 -10.22 -3.90 2.02
CA LYS A 20 -10.53 -4.20 0.61
C LYS A 20 -9.65 -3.40 -0.36
N LEU A 21 -9.38 -2.13 -0.06
CA LEU A 21 -8.41 -1.32 -0.80
C LEU A 21 -6.99 -1.91 -0.70
N LEU A 22 -6.54 -2.22 0.51
CA LEU A 22 -5.23 -2.86 0.74
C LEU A 22 -5.14 -4.27 0.13
N SER A 23 -6.23 -5.03 0.05
CA SER A 23 -6.25 -6.33 -0.62
C SER A 23 -6.35 -6.23 -2.14
N GLY A 24 -6.67 -5.07 -2.75
CA GLY A 24 -6.90 -4.81 -4.16
C GLY A 24 -8.13 -5.48 -4.71
N GLU A 25 -9.00 -5.87 -3.82
CA GLU A 25 -10.36 -6.23 -4.21
C GLU A 25 -11.05 -5.02 -4.85
N TRP A 26 -10.70 -3.82 -4.36
CA TRP A 26 -11.06 -2.54 -4.99
C TRP A 26 -9.82 -1.80 -5.46
N SER A 27 -9.86 -1.35 -6.69
CA SER A 27 -8.76 -0.69 -7.39
C SER A 27 -9.07 0.78 -7.66
N ALA A 28 -8.04 1.56 -7.98
CA ALA A 28 -8.20 2.95 -8.38
C ALA A 28 -9.22 3.10 -9.52
N GLY A 29 -10.16 4.02 -9.37
CA GLY A 29 -11.25 4.26 -10.32
C GLY A 29 -12.53 3.44 -10.09
N ASP A 30 -12.51 2.38 -9.24
CA ASP A 30 -13.70 1.61 -8.92
C ASP A 30 -14.75 2.47 -8.22
N VAL A 31 -16.00 2.37 -8.68
CA VAL A 31 -17.14 3.09 -8.09
C VAL A 31 -17.70 2.25 -6.93
N LEU A 32 -17.78 2.86 -5.76
CA LEU A 32 -18.25 2.23 -4.53
C LEU A 32 -19.64 2.71 -4.17
N SER A 33 -20.48 1.77 -3.71
CA SER A 33 -21.84 2.05 -3.25
C SER A 33 -21.95 1.86 -1.74
N GLU A 34 -22.29 2.94 -1.01
CA GLU A 34 -22.61 2.85 0.43
C GLU A 34 -23.63 1.75 0.73
N LEU A 35 -24.64 1.61 -0.15
CA LEU A 35 -25.70 0.61 0.03
C LEU A 35 -25.17 -0.82 -0.14
N ALA A 36 -24.28 -1.03 -1.11
CA ALA A 36 -23.68 -2.35 -1.34
C ALA A 36 -22.82 -2.74 -0.15
N VAL A 37 -21.94 -1.83 0.32
CA VAL A 37 -21.08 -2.04 1.48
C VAL A 37 -21.90 -2.30 2.75
N ALA A 38 -22.97 -1.52 2.99
CA ALA A 38 -23.85 -1.70 4.15
C ALA A 38 -24.51 -3.09 4.15
N ARG A 39 -24.99 -3.55 2.97
CA ARG A 39 -25.57 -4.90 2.81
C ARG A 39 -24.54 -6.00 3.05
N GLU A 40 -23.34 -5.86 2.52
CA GLU A 40 -22.26 -6.84 2.68
C GLU A 40 -21.82 -6.97 4.14
N MET A 41 -21.79 -5.85 4.88
CA MET A 41 -21.44 -5.83 6.30
C MET A 41 -22.61 -6.17 7.23
N GLY A 42 -23.84 -6.20 6.74
CA GLY A 42 -25.04 -6.41 7.56
C GLY A 42 -25.33 -5.26 8.54
N ILE A 43 -25.01 -4.01 8.19
CA ILE A 43 -25.20 -2.81 9.02
C ILE A 43 -26.02 -1.75 8.26
N SER A 44 -26.45 -0.70 8.98
CA SER A 44 -27.14 0.43 8.36
C SER A 44 -26.20 1.29 7.50
N ARG A 45 -26.77 2.14 6.61
CA ARG A 45 -26.00 3.02 5.73
C ARG A 45 -25.25 4.14 6.47
N THR A 46 -25.75 4.59 7.60
CA THR A 46 -25.19 5.73 8.34
C THR A 46 -23.72 5.52 8.72
N PRO A 47 -23.32 4.45 9.43
CA PRO A 47 -21.92 4.23 9.76
C PRO A 47 -21.04 4.02 8.52
N VAL A 48 -21.58 3.45 7.43
CA VAL A 48 -20.82 3.32 6.16
C VAL A 48 -20.55 4.68 5.53
N ARG A 49 -21.53 5.58 5.55
CA ARG A 49 -21.37 6.95 5.06
C ARG A 49 -20.33 7.74 5.86
N GLU A 50 -20.32 7.55 7.18
CA GLU A 50 -19.28 8.14 8.04
C GLU A 50 -17.89 7.61 7.68
N ALA A 51 -17.75 6.30 7.50
CA ALA A 51 -16.52 5.67 7.06
C ALA A 51 -16.06 6.19 5.67
N PHE A 52 -16.98 6.36 4.72
CA PHE A 52 -16.68 6.93 3.41
C PHE A 52 -16.13 8.35 3.53
N ARG A 53 -16.77 9.20 4.35
CA ARG A 53 -16.28 10.57 4.61
C ARG A 53 -14.88 10.59 5.24
N MET A 54 -14.59 9.69 6.16
CA MET A 54 -13.26 9.57 6.74
C MET A 54 -12.22 9.19 5.67
N LEU A 55 -12.53 8.22 4.82
CA LEU A 55 -11.65 7.79 3.72
C LEU A 55 -11.50 8.86 2.62
N GLU A 56 -12.53 9.67 2.39
CA GLU A 56 -12.46 10.85 1.50
C GLU A 56 -11.53 11.93 2.08
N GLN A 57 -11.64 12.22 3.38
CA GLN A 57 -10.73 13.17 4.06
C GLN A 57 -9.27 12.70 4.07
N GLU A 58 -9.06 11.40 4.08
CA GLU A 58 -7.74 10.78 4.01
C GLU A 58 -7.25 10.58 2.55
N GLY A 59 -8.06 10.97 1.56
CA GLY A 59 -7.67 10.92 0.15
C GLY A 59 -7.69 9.53 -0.49
N MET A 60 -8.34 8.54 0.14
CA MET A 60 -8.51 7.19 -0.43
C MET A 60 -9.70 7.09 -1.36
N LEU A 61 -10.73 7.86 -1.08
CA LEU A 61 -11.94 7.95 -1.89
C LEU A 61 -12.13 9.39 -2.37
N GLU A 62 -12.93 9.57 -3.41
CA GLU A 62 -13.34 10.88 -3.90
C GLU A 62 -14.78 10.85 -4.38
N GLN A 63 -15.49 11.97 -4.18
CA GLN A 63 -16.84 12.19 -4.72
C GLN A 63 -16.75 12.67 -6.17
N VAL A 64 -17.42 11.95 -7.06
CA VAL A 64 -17.54 12.36 -8.46
C VAL A 64 -18.97 12.77 -8.74
N PRO A 65 -19.23 14.03 -9.15
CA PRO A 65 -20.58 14.50 -9.46
C PRO A 65 -21.29 13.55 -10.41
N ARG A 66 -22.51 13.14 -10.07
CA ARG A 66 -23.39 12.20 -10.80
C ARG A 66 -22.94 10.74 -10.84
N PHE A 67 -21.71 10.41 -10.44
CA PHE A 67 -21.20 9.03 -10.44
C PHE A 67 -21.06 8.43 -9.04
N GLY A 68 -21.16 9.25 -7.99
CA GLY A 68 -21.04 8.78 -6.60
C GLY A 68 -19.60 8.77 -6.11
N THR A 69 -19.30 7.91 -5.14
CA THR A 69 -17.97 7.78 -4.57
C THR A 69 -17.14 6.76 -5.35
N ARG A 70 -15.91 7.10 -5.66
CA ARG A 70 -14.95 6.16 -6.27
C ARG A 70 -13.64 6.09 -5.49
N VAL A 71 -12.90 5.03 -5.71
CA VAL A 71 -11.51 4.91 -5.24
C VAL A 71 -10.65 5.91 -6.00
N LYS A 72 -9.96 6.79 -5.27
CA LYS A 72 -9.10 7.82 -5.87
C LYS A 72 -7.97 7.15 -6.69
N ALA A 73 -7.66 7.71 -7.84
CA ALA A 73 -6.44 7.38 -8.59
C ALA A 73 -5.40 8.45 -8.26
N LEU A 74 -4.23 8.05 -7.79
CA LEU A 74 -3.12 8.98 -7.62
C LEU A 74 -2.44 9.20 -8.96
N ASP A 75 -2.16 10.46 -9.26
CA ASP A 75 -1.30 10.79 -10.38
C ASP A 75 0.20 10.75 -9.98
N ARG A 76 1.08 10.99 -10.96
CA ARG A 76 2.52 10.97 -10.74
C ARG A 76 2.96 12.04 -9.73
N ARG A 77 2.30 13.18 -9.73
CA ARG A 77 2.59 14.30 -8.83
C ARG A 77 2.15 13.98 -7.40
N ASP A 78 0.96 13.42 -7.23
CA ASP A 78 0.48 12.93 -5.93
C ASP A 78 1.51 11.99 -5.29
N LEU A 79 2.10 11.06 -6.07
CA LEU A 79 3.13 10.15 -5.58
C LEU A 79 4.39 10.88 -5.13
N VAL A 80 4.88 11.82 -5.94
CA VAL A 80 6.05 12.63 -5.58
C VAL A 80 5.80 13.35 -4.26
N GLU A 81 4.67 14.05 -4.13
CA GLU A 81 4.30 14.83 -2.94
C GLU A 81 4.20 13.94 -1.68
N LEU A 82 3.67 12.71 -1.80
CA LEU A 82 3.63 11.73 -0.69
C LEU A 82 5.04 11.31 -0.22
N TYR A 83 5.95 11.06 -1.16
CA TYR A 83 7.31 10.66 -0.83
C TYR A 83 8.15 11.83 -0.30
N GLU A 84 7.98 13.05 -0.82
CA GLU A 84 8.62 14.27 -0.30
C GLU A 84 8.20 14.52 1.15
N LEU A 85 6.91 14.35 1.47
CA LEU A 85 6.40 14.47 2.84
C LEU A 85 7.04 13.43 3.77
N ARG A 86 7.18 12.20 3.32
CA ARG A 86 7.86 11.13 4.05
C ARG A 86 9.34 11.46 4.25
N GLU A 87 10.03 11.91 3.23
CA GLU A 87 11.45 12.31 3.29
C GLU A 87 11.68 13.50 4.24
N ALA A 88 10.74 14.41 4.33
CA ALA A 88 10.82 15.54 5.28
C ALA A 88 10.65 15.08 6.74
N LEU A 89 9.81 14.08 7.01
CA LEU A 89 9.38 13.71 8.36
C LEU A 89 10.09 12.48 8.94
N GLU A 90 10.18 11.38 8.17
CA GLU A 90 10.70 10.11 8.69
C GLU A 90 12.20 10.18 9.08
N PRO A 91 13.09 10.80 8.29
CA PRO A 91 14.50 10.96 8.68
C PRO A 91 14.67 11.74 9.98
N TYR A 92 13.89 12.82 10.17
CA TYR A 92 13.88 13.55 11.41
C TYR A 92 13.40 12.68 12.58
N ALA A 93 12.28 11.96 12.40
CA ALA A 93 11.75 11.08 13.43
C ALA A 93 12.78 10.02 13.87
N VAL A 94 13.42 9.36 12.89
CA VAL A 94 14.41 8.33 13.16
C VAL A 94 15.63 8.87 13.91
N SER A 95 16.09 10.09 13.57
CA SER A 95 17.17 10.75 14.33
C SER A 95 16.79 11.02 15.78
N GLN A 96 15.52 11.34 16.04
CA GLN A 96 14.99 11.56 17.39
C GLN A 96 14.77 10.26 18.17
N ALA A 97 14.56 9.13 17.50
CA ALA A 97 14.41 7.81 18.10
C ALA A 97 15.77 7.19 18.52
N ALA A 98 16.88 7.67 17.96
CA ALA A 98 18.20 7.16 18.25
C ALA A 98 18.54 7.25 19.74
N GLY A 99 18.91 6.11 20.34
CA GLY A 99 19.19 5.99 21.76
C GLY A 99 17.96 6.02 22.68
N LYS A 100 16.73 6.01 22.13
CA LYS A 100 15.48 6.04 22.92
C LYS A 100 14.63 4.77 22.78
N LEU A 101 15.07 3.81 21.98
CA LEU A 101 14.35 2.54 21.85
C LEU A 101 14.35 1.80 23.18
N THR A 102 13.20 1.28 23.57
CA THR A 102 13.15 0.26 24.63
C THR A 102 13.72 -1.05 24.09
N GLU A 103 14.14 -1.94 25.01
CA GLU A 103 14.61 -3.27 24.62
C GLU A 103 13.54 -4.04 23.82
N ALA A 104 12.27 -3.92 24.21
CA ALA A 104 11.13 -4.51 23.50
C ALA A 104 10.96 -3.95 22.09
N ASP A 105 11.12 -2.61 21.89
CA ASP A 105 11.08 -1.98 20.58
C ASP A 105 12.22 -2.45 19.69
N ALA A 106 13.45 -2.54 20.23
CA ALA A 106 14.62 -3.01 19.49
C ALA A 106 14.47 -4.48 19.06
N GLN A 107 13.97 -5.34 19.94
CA GLN A 107 13.68 -6.76 19.63
C GLN A 107 12.59 -6.91 18.58
N MET A 108 11.55 -6.08 18.64
CA MET A 108 10.48 -6.09 17.63
C MET A 108 11.00 -5.64 16.26
N LEU A 109 11.77 -4.54 16.20
CA LEU A 109 12.40 -4.05 14.97
C LEU A 109 13.33 -5.08 14.34
N ASP A 110 14.13 -5.79 15.14
CA ASP A 110 14.98 -6.89 14.68
C ASP A 110 14.13 -8.04 14.12
N THR A 111 13.02 -8.38 14.77
CA THR A 111 12.07 -9.39 14.27
C THR A 111 11.49 -9.00 12.91
N LEU A 112 11.13 -7.74 12.73
CA LEU A 112 10.62 -7.23 11.46
C LEU A 112 11.69 -7.27 10.34
N CYS A 113 12.93 -6.93 10.66
CA CYS A 113 14.06 -7.09 9.73
C CYS A 113 14.27 -8.55 9.33
N ARG A 114 14.22 -9.47 10.30
CA ARG A 114 14.32 -10.92 10.01
C ARG A 114 13.18 -11.42 9.14
N GLU A 115 11.97 -10.90 9.31
CA GLU A 115 10.84 -11.25 8.46
C GLU A 115 11.07 -10.81 7.01
N MET A 116 11.55 -9.59 6.75
CA MET A 116 11.90 -9.12 5.41
C MET A 116 13.01 -9.99 4.78
N LYS A 117 14.04 -10.33 5.56
CA LYS A 117 15.11 -11.24 5.14
C LYS A 117 14.56 -12.61 4.76
N SER A 118 13.67 -13.17 5.58
CA SER A 118 13.08 -14.49 5.33
C SER A 118 12.29 -14.53 4.01
N VAL A 119 11.63 -13.43 3.62
CA VAL A 119 10.94 -13.33 2.33
C VAL A 119 11.95 -13.39 1.18
N SER A 120 13.07 -12.67 1.26
CA SER A 120 14.09 -12.71 0.19
C SER A 120 14.75 -14.09 0.06
N GLU A 121 15.03 -14.74 1.19
CA GLU A 121 15.60 -16.10 1.21
C GLU A 121 14.61 -17.13 0.64
N GLU A 122 13.32 -17.01 0.97
CA GLU A 122 12.27 -17.87 0.44
C GLU A 122 12.11 -17.72 -1.08
N LEU A 123 12.19 -16.47 -1.59
CA LEU A 123 12.18 -16.19 -3.03
C LEU A 123 13.32 -16.93 -3.74
N ARG A 124 14.55 -16.77 -3.22
CA ARG A 124 15.73 -17.43 -3.80
C ARG A 124 15.60 -18.96 -3.76
N LYS A 125 15.18 -19.51 -2.61
CA LYS A 125 14.99 -20.97 -2.46
C LYS A 125 13.96 -21.54 -3.42
N LYS A 126 12.90 -20.76 -3.75
CA LYS A 126 11.87 -21.17 -4.71
C LYS A 126 12.22 -20.84 -6.17
N GLY A 127 13.40 -20.25 -6.45
CA GLY A 127 13.79 -19.81 -7.79
C GLY A 127 12.88 -18.73 -8.38
N ARG A 128 12.21 -17.94 -7.51
CA ARG A 128 11.30 -16.88 -7.91
C ARG A 128 12.01 -15.52 -7.88
N THR A 129 11.67 -14.67 -8.83
CA THR A 129 12.17 -13.30 -8.89
C THR A 129 11.20 -12.29 -8.27
N VAL A 130 9.93 -12.68 -8.11
CA VAL A 130 8.84 -11.81 -7.62
C VAL A 130 8.07 -12.52 -6.51
N PRO A 131 7.73 -11.84 -5.38
CA PRO A 131 6.91 -12.39 -4.31
C PRO A 131 5.51 -12.75 -4.77
N ASP A 132 4.97 -13.86 -4.26
CA ASP A 132 3.53 -14.10 -4.33
C ASP A 132 2.74 -13.22 -3.33
N ALA A 133 1.42 -13.24 -3.42
CA ALA A 133 0.57 -12.39 -2.58
C ALA A 133 0.78 -12.60 -1.06
N PRO A 134 0.96 -13.82 -0.52
CA PRO A 134 1.32 -14.03 0.88
C PRO A 134 2.67 -13.45 1.27
N MET A 135 3.71 -13.65 0.46
CA MET A 135 5.04 -13.10 0.69
C MET A 135 5.03 -11.57 0.66
N MET A 136 4.35 -10.99 -0.35
CA MET A 136 4.21 -9.54 -0.47
C MET A 136 3.49 -8.95 0.74
N LYS A 137 2.42 -9.60 1.22
CA LYS A 137 1.73 -9.16 2.44
C LYS A 137 2.65 -9.17 3.66
N ARG A 138 3.47 -10.20 3.84
CA ARG A 138 4.45 -10.30 4.93
C ARG A 138 5.47 -9.17 4.85
N LEU A 139 6.09 -8.98 3.67
CA LEU A 139 7.06 -7.92 3.40
C LEU A 139 6.50 -6.54 3.73
N LEU A 140 5.38 -6.18 3.11
CA LEU A 140 4.78 -4.86 3.28
C LEU A 140 4.25 -4.61 4.70
N SER A 141 3.82 -5.65 5.42
CA SER A 141 3.41 -5.51 6.82
C SER A 141 4.60 -5.29 7.73
N ALA A 142 5.72 -5.98 7.50
CA ALA A 142 6.95 -5.78 8.24
C ALA A 142 7.55 -4.40 7.98
N ASP A 143 7.57 -3.95 6.72
CA ASP A 143 8.02 -2.61 6.34
C ASP A 143 7.19 -1.51 7.04
N LEU A 144 5.87 -1.57 6.94
CA LEU A 144 4.99 -0.59 7.58
C LEU A 144 5.19 -0.55 9.10
N ALA A 145 5.24 -1.71 9.75
CA ALA A 145 5.42 -1.79 11.20
C ALA A 145 6.78 -1.27 11.64
N PHE A 146 7.85 -1.52 10.87
CA PHE A 146 9.19 -1.02 11.15
C PHE A 146 9.21 0.52 11.23
N HIS A 147 8.71 1.18 10.20
CA HIS A 147 8.66 2.64 10.18
C HIS A 147 7.75 3.22 11.27
N GLN A 148 6.58 2.63 11.51
CA GLN A 148 5.67 3.09 12.57
C GLN A 148 6.30 2.98 13.97
N LEU A 149 7.04 1.92 14.25
CA LEU A 149 7.74 1.74 15.53
C LEU A 149 8.80 2.83 15.73
N LEU A 150 9.62 3.12 14.72
CA LEU A 150 10.64 4.17 14.80
C LEU A 150 10.02 5.55 15.01
N ILE A 151 8.95 5.88 14.28
CA ILE A 151 8.27 7.17 14.43
C ILE A 151 7.57 7.27 15.79
N ARG A 152 7.03 6.17 16.31
CA ARG A 152 6.47 6.10 17.66
C ARG A 152 7.54 6.38 18.72
N ALA A 153 8.73 5.80 18.59
CA ALA A 153 9.85 6.01 19.49
C ALA A 153 10.34 7.46 19.51
N ALA A 154 10.17 8.21 18.41
CA ALA A 154 10.43 9.65 18.35
C ALA A 154 9.47 10.48 19.23
N GLY A 155 8.32 9.91 19.63
CA GLY A 155 7.37 10.54 20.58
C GLY A 155 6.45 11.62 19.97
N ASN A 156 6.46 11.83 18.65
CA ASN A 156 5.63 12.85 18.00
C ASN A 156 4.35 12.24 17.40
N ARG A 157 3.23 12.33 18.14
CA ARG A 157 1.94 11.77 17.72
C ARG A 157 1.39 12.36 16.41
N ARG A 158 1.63 13.66 16.15
CA ARG A 158 1.16 14.31 14.92
C ARG A 158 1.93 13.81 13.71
N MET A 159 3.24 13.72 13.84
CA MET A 159 4.11 13.16 12.80
C MET A 159 3.73 11.70 12.49
N MET A 160 3.47 10.90 13.53
CA MET A 160 3.05 9.51 13.36
C MET A 160 1.78 9.39 12.50
N LYS A 161 0.76 10.24 12.74
CA LYS A 161 -0.47 10.23 11.94
C LYS A 161 -0.18 10.59 10.48
N ILE A 162 0.51 11.71 10.23
CA ILE A 162 0.78 12.19 8.87
C ILE A 162 1.57 11.15 8.05
N VAL A 163 2.59 10.56 8.66
CA VAL A 163 3.40 9.54 7.96
C VAL A 163 2.61 8.25 7.73
N ALA A 164 1.81 7.81 8.71
CA ALA A 164 0.97 6.63 8.56
C ALA A 164 -0.01 6.78 7.39
N ASP A 165 -0.68 7.92 7.29
CA ASP A 165 -1.64 8.24 6.22
C ASP A 165 -0.91 8.27 4.86
N SER A 166 0.24 8.95 4.75
CA SER A 166 1.04 9.03 3.51
C SER A 166 1.54 7.66 3.05
N ARG A 167 2.02 6.82 3.97
CA ARG A 167 2.48 5.46 3.65
C ARG A 167 1.34 4.57 3.21
N LEU A 168 0.18 4.73 3.82
CA LEU A 168 -1.01 3.98 3.46
C LEU A 168 -1.47 4.30 2.04
N LEU A 169 -1.52 5.60 1.68
CA LEU A 169 -1.85 6.05 0.33
C LEU A 169 -0.84 5.51 -0.70
N ALA A 170 0.45 5.67 -0.45
CA ALA A 170 1.49 5.12 -1.32
C ALA A 170 1.32 3.60 -1.50
N ARG A 171 1.00 2.86 -0.42
CA ARG A 171 0.80 1.41 -0.48
C ARG A 171 -0.43 0.98 -1.27
N ILE A 172 -1.54 1.71 -1.16
CA ILE A 172 -2.78 1.40 -1.88
C ILE A 172 -2.60 1.67 -3.39
N PHE A 173 -1.94 2.77 -3.74
CA PHE A 173 -2.00 3.32 -5.09
C PHE A 173 -0.69 3.20 -5.89
N ALA A 174 0.47 3.25 -5.22
CA ALA A 174 1.76 3.27 -5.91
C ALA A 174 2.36 1.89 -6.14
N THR A 175 2.06 0.93 -5.27
CA THR A 175 2.73 -0.36 -5.29
C THR A 175 1.84 -1.43 -5.92
N PRO A 176 2.10 -1.85 -7.16
CA PRO A 176 1.47 -3.04 -7.70
C PRO A 176 1.89 -4.23 -6.85
N ARG A 177 0.93 -5.09 -6.50
CA ARG A 177 1.11 -6.16 -5.53
C ARG A 177 2.05 -7.29 -5.95
N GLN A 178 2.64 -7.24 -7.14
CA GLN A 178 3.35 -8.37 -7.73
C GLN A 178 4.66 -8.00 -8.42
N GLU A 179 5.22 -6.78 -8.22
CA GLU A 179 6.33 -6.32 -9.04
C GLU A 179 7.62 -5.99 -8.28
N HIS A 180 7.69 -6.22 -6.95
CA HIS A 180 8.96 -6.11 -6.24
C HIS A 180 9.87 -7.28 -6.59
N HIS A 181 10.85 -7.03 -7.44
CA HIS A 181 11.90 -8.01 -7.71
C HIS A 181 12.72 -8.32 -6.45
N VAL A 182 13.27 -9.53 -6.37
CA VAL A 182 14.08 -9.99 -5.24
C VAL A 182 15.18 -8.98 -4.85
N GLY A 183 15.78 -8.29 -5.81
CA GLY A 183 16.78 -7.26 -5.56
C GLY A 183 16.24 -6.07 -4.75
N VAL A 184 14.99 -5.65 -5.00
CA VAL A 184 14.33 -4.58 -4.24
C VAL A 184 14.05 -5.03 -2.81
N VAL A 185 13.58 -6.27 -2.63
CA VAL A 185 13.33 -6.85 -1.28
C VAL A 185 14.63 -6.88 -0.47
N GLU A 186 15.75 -7.26 -1.09
CA GLU A 186 17.07 -7.30 -0.45
C GLU A 186 17.60 -5.91 -0.13
N GLU A 187 17.41 -4.96 -1.03
CA GLU A 187 17.81 -3.57 -0.79
C GLU A 187 17.00 -2.95 0.35
N THR A 188 15.67 -3.18 0.38
CA THR A 188 14.79 -2.78 1.48
C THR A 188 15.30 -3.34 2.81
N TYR A 189 15.54 -4.65 2.89
CA TYR A 189 16.11 -5.27 4.09
C TYR A 189 17.43 -4.64 4.50
N ARG A 190 18.34 -4.40 3.54
CA ARG A 190 19.66 -3.80 3.81
C ARG A 190 19.54 -2.42 4.43
N TYR A 191 18.68 -1.56 3.91
CA TYR A 191 18.43 -0.25 4.51
C TYR A 191 17.86 -0.36 5.92
N HIS A 192 16.88 -1.25 6.13
CA HIS A 192 16.24 -1.39 7.43
C HIS A 192 17.22 -1.86 8.51
N ILE A 193 18.08 -2.84 8.22
CA ILE A 193 19.06 -3.30 9.21
C ILE A 193 20.10 -2.23 9.54
N GLN A 194 20.59 -1.49 8.54
CA GLN A 194 21.53 -0.39 8.74
C GLN A 194 20.91 0.76 9.55
N ILE A 195 19.66 1.10 9.30
CA ILE A 195 18.92 2.10 10.07
C ILE A 195 18.79 1.63 11.52
N LEU A 196 18.39 0.38 11.75
CA LEU A 196 18.24 -0.20 13.09
C LEU A 196 19.57 -0.17 13.86
N GLU A 197 20.67 -0.56 13.23
CA GLU A 197 22.02 -0.52 13.83
C GLU A 197 22.43 0.92 14.23
N ALA A 198 22.14 1.89 13.34
CA ALA A 198 22.43 3.31 13.62
C ALA A 198 21.58 3.85 14.79
N VAL A 199 20.30 3.48 14.84
CA VAL A 199 19.37 3.90 15.93
C VAL A 199 19.78 3.27 17.25
N ASN A 200 20.06 1.97 17.29
CA ASN A 200 20.52 1.26 18.50
C ASN A 200 21.86 1.79 19.02
N SER A 201 22.73 2.23 18.13
CA SER A 201 24.04 2.81 18.48
C SER A 201 23.95 4.30 18.85
N GLY A 202 22.75 4.89 18.90
CA GLY A 202 22.57 6.32 19.20
C GLY A 202 23.08 7.27 18.11
N LYS A 203 23.39 6.78 16.90
CA LYS A 203 23.94 7.55 15.77
C LYS A 203 22.83 8.22 14.96
N GLY A 204 22.15 9.21 15.55
CA GLY A 204 20.96 9.84 14.99
C GLY A 204 21.14 10.42 13.58
N GLU A 205 22.28 11.12 13.31
CA GLU A 205 22.53 11.69 11.99
C GLU A 205 22.80 10.64 10.93
N LEU A 206 23.44 9.52 11.28
CA LEU A 206 23.61 8.39 10.37
C LEU A 206 22.25 7.74 10.05
N ALA A 207 21.42 7.51 11.07
CA ALA A 207 20.08 6.97 10.92
C ALA A 207 19.22 7.88 10.02
N ARG A 208 19.31 9.20 10.22
CA ARG A 208 18.65 10.21 9.39
C ARG A 208 19.05 10.11 7.91
N LYS A 209 20.35 10.04 7.64
CA LYS A 209 20.88 9.93 6.29
C LYS A 209 20.39 8.64 5.62
N LEU A 210 20.52 7.50 6.29
CA LEU A 210 20.10 6.19 5.76
C LEU A 210 18.59 6.14 5.48
N MET A 211 17.77 6.71 6.35
CA MET A 211 16.32 6.78 6.14
C MET A 211 15.96 7.66 4.92
N ALA A 212 16.64 8.80 4.74
CA ALA A 212 16.42 9.65 3.57
C ALA A 212 16.80 8.91 2.26
N GLU A 213 17.93 8.22 2.25
CA GLU A 213 18.37 7.41 1.10
C GLU A 213 17.37 6.29 0.80
N HIS A 214 16.90 5.58 1.82
CA HIS A 214 15.89 4.54 1.69
C HIS A 214 14.58 5.08 1.07
N ILE A 215 14.08 6.22 1.55
CA ILE A 215 12.84 6.82 1.03
C ILE A 215 13.00 7.25 -0.43
N ARG A 216 14.14 7.84 -0.79
CA ARG A 216 14.44 8.23 -2.19
C ARG A 216 14.53 7.01 -3.12
N ALA A 217 15.14 5.92 -2.66
CA ALA A 217 15.17 4.67 -3.42
C ALA A 217 13.76 4.12 -3.63
N SER A 218 12.93 4.09 -2.59
CA SER A 218 11.54 3.67 -2.67
C SER A 218 10.68 4.57 -3.56
N MET A 219 10.92 5.91 -3.52
CA MET A 219 10.25 6.86 -4.41
C MET A 219 10.58 6.58 -5.87
N LYS A 220 11.86 6.40 -6.18
CA LYS A 220 12.30 6.09 -7.55
C LYS A 220 11.62 4.84 -8.07
N GLU A 221 11.61 3.77 -7.28
CA GLU A 221 10.94 2.52 -7.64
C GLU A 221 9.45 2.73 -7.91
N ALA A 222 8.74 3.43 -7.01
CA ALA A 222 7.31 3.71 -7.16
C ALA A 222 7.00 4.50 -8.44
N LEU A 223 7.84 5.50 -8.78
CA LEU A 223 7.70 6.30 -10.00
C LEU A 223 8.03 5.50 -11.26
N ASP A 224 9.07 4.68 -11.25
CA ASP A 224 9.42 3.79 -12.36
C ASP A 224 8.25 2.82 -12.67
N HIS A 225 7.63 2.25 -11.65
CA HIS A 225 6.43 1.40 -11.81
C HIS A 225 5.21 2.18 -12.31
N TYR A 226 4.99 3.40 -11.82
CA TYR A 226 3.91 4.25 -12.31
C TYR A 226 4.06 4.55 -13.79
N ASP A 227 5.27 4.97 -14.20
CA ASP A 227 5.56 5.34 -15.58
C ASP A 227 5.45 4.12 -16.52
N GLN A 228 5.92 2.94 -16.10
CA GLN A 228 5.78 1.68 -16.86
C GLN A 228 4.31 1.28 -17.06
N ARG A 229 3.49 1.34 -16.00
CA ARG A 229 2.06 1.01 -16.11
C ARG A 229 1.32 1.97 -17.03
N ARG A 230 1.67 3.26 -16.93
CA ARG A 230 1.08 4.27 -17.80
C ARG A 230 1.44 4.02 -19.27
N ALA A 231 2.70 3.73 -19.56
CA ALA A 231 3.15 3.40 -20.91
C ALA A 231 2.47 2.14 -21.46
N ALA A 232 2.29 1.10 -20.62
CA ALA A 232 1.57 -0.12 -21.00
C ALA A 232 0.09 0.17 -21.29
N ALA A 233 -0.58 0.96 -20.45
CA ALA A 233 -1.97 1.35 -20.67
C ALA A 233 -2.16 2.20 -21.92
N GLU A 234 -1.21 3.11 -22.22
CA GLU A 234 -1.22 3.91 -23.46
C GLU A 234 -0.97 3.03 -24.70
N ALA A 235 -0.10 2.02 -24.61
CA ALA A 235 0.13 1.07 -25.68
C ALA A 235 -1.10 0.19 -25.96
N ASP A 236 -1.79 -0.27 -24.90
CA ASP A 236 -3.03 -1.05 -25.03
C ASP A 236 -4.21 -0.19 -25.55
N ALA A 237 -4.18 1.11 -25.28
CA ALA A 237 -5.21 2.05 -25.74
C ALA A 237 -4.94 2.56 -27.17
N MET A 238 -3.78 2.25 -27.76
CA MET A 238 -3.46 2.67 -29.12
C MET A 238 -4.41 2.00 -30.10
N PRO A 239 -5.18 2.76 -30.91
CA PRO A 239 -6.11 2.16 -31.87
C PRO A 239 -5.30 1.30 -32.85
N LEU A 240 -5.68 0.04 -32.98
CA LEU A 240 -5.22 -0.73 -34.13
C LEU A 240 -5.81 -0.08 -35.39
N ASP A 241 -4.95 0.51 -36.21
CA ASP A 241 -5.34 1.10 -37.50
C ASP A 241 -5.62 -0.05 -38.50
N LEU A 242 -6.70 -0.78 -38.22
CA LEU A 242 -7.18 -1.89 -39.02
C LEU A 242 -8.40 -1.43 -39.82
N PRO A 243 -8.54 -1.88 -41.07
CA PRO A 243 -9.80 -1.74 -41.82
C PRO A 243 -10.99 -2.23 -41.00
N ASP A 244 -12.17 -1.63 -41.20
CA ASP A 244 -13.37 -1.89 -40.38
C ASP A 244 -13.77 -3.38 -40.32
N ASP A 245 -13.57 -4.11 -41.40
CA ASP A 245 -13.81 -5.56 -41.49
C ASP A 245 -12.85 -6.37 -40.61
N MET A 246 -11.57 -6.00 -40.59
CA MET A 246 -10.57 -6.61 -39.74
C MET A 246 -10.76 -6.23 -38.25
N MET A 247 -11.16 -5.00 -37.97
CA MET A 247 -11.48 -4.55 -36.62
C MET A 247 -12.66 -5.35 -36.04
N THR A 248 -13.68 -5.62 -36.84
CA THR A 248 -14.83 -6.43 -36.43
C THR A 248 -14.43 -7.87 -36.10
N GLU A 249 -13.55 -8.46 -36.89
CA GLU A 249 -13.08 -9.83 -36.64
C GLU A 249 -12.13 -9.89 -35.41
N PHE A 250 -11.28 -8.89 -35.22
CA PHE A 250 -10.42 -8.77 -34.04
C PHE A 250 -11.24 -8.66 -32.75
N GLN A 251 -12.25 -7.80 -32.70
CA GLN A 251 -13.16 -7.67 -31.56
C GLN A 251 -13.94 -8.98 -31.27
N ARG A 252 -14.23 -9.78 -32.30
CA ARG A 252 -14.84 -11.10 -32.15
C ARG A 252 -13.88 -12.09 -31.52
N MET A 253 -12.60 -12.07 -31.93
CA MET A 253 -11.55 -12.91 -31.34
C MET A 253 -11.27 -12.56 -29.88
N GLU A 254 -11.18 -11.27 -29.54
CA GLU A 254 -11.01 -10.82 -28.14
C GLU A 254 -12.18 -11.28 -27.24
N ARG A 255 -13.41 -11.17 -27.70
CA ARG A 255 -14.57 -11.66 -26.94
C ARG A 255 -14.52 -13.17 -26.68
N ASN A 256 -13.99 -13.93 -27.63
CA ASN A 256 -13.86 -15.38 -27.50
C ASN A 256 -12.66 -15.80 -26.65
N ALA A 257 -11.61 -14.98 -26.58
CA ALA A 257 -10.41 -15.22 -25.78
C ALA A 257 -10.57 -14.90 -24.28
N ARG A 258 -11.56 -14.08 -23.91
CA ARG A 258 -11.83 -13.79 -22.48
C ARG A 258 -12.36 -15.07 -21.80
N PRO A 259 -11.70 -15.56 -20.73
CA PRO A 259 -12.18 -16.73 -20.02
C PRO A 259 -13.58 -16.47 -19.50
N ARG A 260 -14.53 -17.37 -19.86
CA ARG A 260 -15.88 -17.34 -19.29
C ARG A 260 -15.76 -17.41 -17.77
N LYS A 261 -16.22 -16.37 -17.06
CA LYS A 261 -16.40 -16.43 -15.61
C LYS A 261 -17.20 -17.68 -15.30
N SER A 262 -16.57 -18.66 -14.66
CA SER A 262 -17.25 -19.90 -14.27
C SER A 262 -18.43 -19.53 -13.38
N GLN A 263 -19.62 -19.75 -13.88
CA GLN A 263 -20.81 -19.85 -13.04
C GLN A 263 -20.58 -21.04 -12.11
N ARG A 264 -20.12 -20.77 -10.89
CA ARG A 264 -20.21 -21.77 -9.82
C ARG A 264 -21.68 -22.03 -9.58
N THR A 265 -22.13 -23.14 -10.11
CA THR A 265 -23.41 -23.80 -9.83
C THR A 265 -23.64 -23.83 -8.32
N ARG A 266 -24.72 -23.18 -7.88
CA ARG A 266 -25.36 -23.53 -6.62
C ARG A 266 -25.89 -24.95 -6.79
N ALA A 267 -25.38 -25.87 -6.04
CA ALA A 267 -26.01 -27.18 -5.80
C ALA A 267 -26.26 -27.30 -4.30
N ALA A 268 -27.54 -27.40 -4.01
CA ALA A 268 -28.27 -27.99 -2.87
C ALA A 268 -27.59 -28.01 -1.49
#